data_ad89a905ee9eeb7fcae5da54c72a2997
#
_entry.id   ad89a905ee9eeb7fcae5da54c72a2997
#
_cell.length_a   1.000
_cell.length_b   1.000
_cell.length_c   1.000
_cell.angle_alpha   90.00
_cell.angle_beta   90.00
_cell.angle_gamma   90.00
#
_symmetry.space_group_name_H-M   'P 1'
#
loop_
_entity.id
_entity.type
_entity.pdbx_description
1 polymer ?
#
loop_
_entity_poly.entity_id
_entity_poly.type
_entity_poly.pdbx_seq_one_letter_code
_entity_poly.pdbx_strand_id
1 'polypeptide(L)'
;MTLRDKRQKEFAEVWLNSKWGILNLCPRFGKIRTTINILKKLKPVHVLIAYPDVKIKESWQDEFRECEYVDGFITYTTHLSLHKYQDYNYDLVVIDEIHLLSEAQIEACKTLLENNDKVLGLTGTLSKSTESTLLSELDLHVAATYTIEQAINEGVIVDYQITVIKVPLDNITVNDYKGKKRTEKKQFDKSIRKIRRKHYVP
;
A
#
# COMPACT_ATOMS: atom_id res chain seq x y z
N MET A 1 13.68 -0.91 -21.30
CA MET A 1 12.39 -0.53 -20.67
C MET A 1 11.50 -1.75 -20.70
N THR A 2 11.14 -2.29 -19.53
CA THR A 2 10.28 -3.47 -19.41
C THR A 2 8.80 -3.10 -19.65
N LEU A 3 7.92 -4.10 -19.88
CA LEU A 3 6.48 -3.86 -19.96
C LEU A 3 5.94 -3.25 -18.65
N ARG A 4 6.46 -3.71 -17.50
CA ARG A 4 6.14 -3.13 -16.18
C ARG A 4 6.45 -1.65 -16.14
N ASP A 5 7.64 -1.22 -16.58
CA ASP A 5 8.04 0.19 -16.58
C ASP A 5 7.10 1.03 -17.48
N LYS A 6 6.69 0.46 -18.62
CA LYS A 6 5.75 1.11 -19.52
C LYS A 6 4.40 1.32 -18.84
N ARG A 7 3.84 0.28 -18.21
CA ARG A 7 2.57 0.34 -17.50
C ARG A 7 2.62 1.33 -16.31
N GLN A 8 3.73 1.36 -15.56
CA GLN A 8 3.91 2.32 -14.47
C GLN A 8 3.85 3.77 -14.96
N LYS A 9 4.45 4.06 -16.13
CA LYS A 9 4.36 5.38 -16.75
C LYS A 9 2.95 5.71 -17.24
N GLU A 10 2.26 4.75 -17.86
CA GLU A 10 0.87 4.91 -18.31
C GLU A 10 -0.06 5.26 -17.14
N PHE A 11 0.01 4.54 -16.02
CA PHE A 11 -0.79 4.85 -14.82
C PHE A 11 -0.42 6.20 -14.19
N ALA A 12 0.85 6.56 -14.21
CA ALA A 12 1.28 7.90 -13.79
C ALA A 12 0.62 8.99 -14.66
N GLU A 13 0.56 8.81 -16.00
CA GLU A 13 -0.11 9.76 -16.91
C GLU A 13 -1.60 9.83 -16.63
N VAL A 14 -2.27 8.68 -16.46
CA VAL A 14 -3.71 8.66 -16.15
C VAL A 14 -4.01 9.51 -14.92
N TRP A 15 -3.23 9.34 -13.84
CA TRP A 15 -3.44 10.14 -12.64
C TRP A 15 -3.08 11.62 -12.85
N LEU A 16 -2.02 11.93 -13.58
CA LEU A 16 -1.58 13.30 -13.84
C LEU A 16 -2.62 14.14 -14.60
N ASN A 17 -3.55 13.52 -15.32
CA ASN A 17 -4.63 14.23 -16.02
C ASN A 17 -5.63 14.86 -15.04
N SER A 18 -5.98 14.18 -13.94
CA SER A 18 -6.88 14.68 -12.90
C SER A 18 -6.13 15.32 -11.74
N LYS A 19 -4.95 14.78 -11.40
CA LYS A 19 -4.14 15.08 -10.19
C LYS A 19 -4.88 14.84 -8.89
N TRP A 20 -5.99 14.09 -8.94
CA TRP A 20 -6.87 13.76 -7.83
C TRP A 20 -7.45 12.36 -8.03
N GLY A 21 -7.31 11.49 -7.05
CA GLY A 21 -7.89 10.16 -7.10
C GLY A 21 -6.95 9.02 -6.72
N ILE A 22 -7.45 7.81 -6.86
CA ILE A 22 -6.83 6.58 -6.38
C ILE A 22 -6.27 5.77 -7.54
N LEU A 23 -5.05 5.28 -7.40
CA LEU A 23 -4.49 4.22 -8.23
C LEU A 23 -4.62 2.87 -7.51
N ASN A 24 -5.52 2.02 -7.98
CA ASN A 24 -5.70 0.66 -7.48
C ASN A 24 -4.83 -0.32 -8.28
N LEU A 25 -3.59 -0.49 -7.85
CA LEU A 25 -2.57 -1.27 -8.56
C LEU A 25 -2.22 -2.51 -7.76
N CYS A 26 -2.28 -3.67 -8.38
CA CYS A 26 -2.07 -4.95 -7.73
C CYS A 26 -0.75 -5.00 -6.93
N PRO A 27 -0.67 -5.84 -5.88
CA PRO A 27 0.55 -6.02 -5.10
C PRO A 27 1.75 -6.38 -5.99
N ARG A 28 2.94 -5.92 -5.61
CA ARG A 28 4.21 -6.15 -6.34
C ARG A 28 4.29 -5.50 -7.73
N PHE A 29 3.30 -4.74 -8.16
CA PHE A 29 3.38 -4.00 -9.41
C PHE A 29 4.42 -2.87 -9.38
N GLY A 30 4.67 -2.28 -8.20
CA GLY A 30 5.58 -1.15 -8.01
C GLY A 30 4.84 0.19 -7.88
N LYS A 31 3.91 0.28 -6.94
CA LYS A 31 3.15 1.51 -6.62
C LYS A 31 4.08 2.70 -6.35
N ILE A 32 5.16 2.48 -5.59
CA ILE A 32 6.14 3.52 -5.28
C ILE A 32 6.83 4.02 -6.56
N ARG A 33 7.26 3.12 -7.46
CA ARG A 33 7.86 3.51 -8.74
C ARG A 33 6.90 4.28 -9.64
N THR A 34 5.61 3.90 -9.63
CA THR A 34 4.56 4.66 -10.32
C THR A 34 4.46 6.08 -9.75
N THR A 35 4.49 6.21 -8.42
CA THR A 35 4.51 7.53 -7.76
C THR A 35 5.76 8.33 -8.11
N ILE A 36 6.94 7.70 -8.16
CA ILE A 36 8.17 8.38 -8.57
C ILE A 36 8.06 8.91 -10.01
N ASN A 37 7.40 8.18 -10.92
CA ASN A 37 7.13 8.70 -12.28
C ASN A 37 6.23 9.94 -12.25
N ILE A 38 5.24 9.99 -11.35
CA ILE A 38 4.40 11.18 -11.11
C ILE A 38 5.26 12.33 -10.59
N LEU A 39 6.06 12.09 -9.56
CA LEU A 39 6.93 13.09 -8.95
C LEU A 39 7.93 13.69 -9.94
N LYS A 40 8.57 12.87 -10.76
CA LYS A 40 9.52 13.32 -11.82
C LYS A 40 8.87 14.25 -12.85
N LYS A 41 7.56 14.12 -13.09
CA LYS A 41 6.81 14.97 -14.02
C LYS A 41 6.22 16.19 -13.35
N LEU A 42 5.61 16.00 -12.19
CA LEU A 42 4.96 17.06 -11.44
C LEU A 42 5.95 18.05 -10.83
N LYS A 43 7.14 17.55 -10.42
CA LYS A 43 8.21 18.31 -9.75
C LYS A 43 7.70 19.11 -8.54
N PRO A 44 6.98 18.49 -7.60
CA PRO A 44 6.49 19.17 -6.42
C PRO A 44 7.64 19.58 -5.50
N VAL A 45 7.52 20.72 -4.83
CA VAL A 45 8.51 21.18 -3.85
C VAL A 45 8.28 20.51 -2.50
N HIS A 46 7.02 20.44 -2.03
CA HIS A 46 6.65 19.83 -0.76
C HIS A 46 5.68 18.66 -0.99
N VAL A 47 6.06 17.48 -0.54
CA VAL A 47 5.27 16.25 -0.66
C VAL A 47 5.02 15.67 0.73
N LEU A 48 3.78 15.34 1.03
CA LEU A 48 3.43 14.51 2.17
C LEU A 48 3.22 13.07 1.71
N ILE A 49 3.90 12.11 2.34
CA ILE A 49 3.67 10.68 2.14
C ILE A 49 3.19 10.05 3.45
N ALA A 50 1.93 9.63 3.46
CA ALA A 50 1.30 8.94 4.57
C ALA A 50 1.20 7.43 4.30
N TYR A 51 1.54 6.60 5.27
CA TYR A 51 1.56 5.15 5.17
C TYR A 51 1.06 4.49 6.47
N PRO A 52 0.58 3.21 6.43
CA PRO A 52 -0.01 2.57 7.60
C PRO A 52 0.98 2.22 8.71
N ASP A 53 2.23 1.84 8.38
CA ASP A 53 3.24 1.37 9.34
C ASP A 53 4.61 1.97 9.04
N VAL A 54 5.35 2.33 10.09
CA VAL A 54 6.70 2.93 10.00
C VAL A 54 7.71 2.09 9.20
N LYS A 55 7.53 0.78 9.11
CA LYS A 55 8.36 -0.12 8.30
C LYS A 55 8.27 0.18 6.80
N ILE A 56 7.17 0.74 6.34
CA ILE A 56 6.96 1.08 4.93
C ILE A 56 7.83 2.28 4.52
N LYS A 57 8.21 3.12 5.47
CA LYS A 57 9.11 4.26 5.20
C LYS A 57 10.42 3.82 4.54
N GLU A 58 11.04 2.74 5.03
CA GLU A 58 12.28 2.21 4.48
C GLU A 58 12.11 1.82 3.00
N SER A 59 10.99 1.15 2.68
CA SER A 59 10.68 0.78 1.28
C SER A 59 10.54 1.99 0.37
N TRP A 60 9.94 3.10 0.84
CA TRP A 60 9.86 4.35 0.10
C TRP A 60 11.24 4.94 -0.12
N GLN A 61 12.07 4.99 0.92
CA GLN A 61 13.43 5.54 0.85
C GLN A 61 14.35 4.70 -0.05
N ASP A 62 14.22 3.37 -0.02
CA ASP A 62 14.98 2.47 -0.87
C ASP A 62 14.63 2.67 -2.35
N GLU A 63 13.34 2.71 -2.68
CA GLU A 63 12.90 2.95 -4.06
C GLU A 63 13.28 4.35 -4.56
N PHE A 64 13.27 5.37 -3.70
CA PHE A 64 13.78 6.70 -4.07
C PHE A 64 15.27 6.67 -4.40
N ARG A 65 16.08 5.94 -3.61
CA ARG A 65 17.50 5.75 -3.87
C ARG A 65 17.75 4.99 -5.17
N GLU A 66 17.04 3.86 -5.37
CA GLU A 66 17.16 3.05 -6.58
C GLU A 66 16.73 3.80 -7.85
N CYS A 67 15.77 4.70 -7.75
CA CYS A 67 15.29 5.52 -8.85
C CYS A 67 16.05 6.84 -9.00
N GLU A 68 17.08 7.09 -8.17
CA GLU A 68 17.88 8.33 -8.14
C GLU A 68 16.99 9.59 -8.07
N TYR A 69 15.90 9.53 -7.26
CA TYR A 69 15.00 10.65 -7.07
C TYR A 69 15.45 11.48 -5.86
N VAL A 70 15.79 12.75 -6.09
CA VAL A 70 16.31 13.68 -5.07
C VAL A 70 15.57 15.02 -5.02
N ASP A 71 14.56 15.23 -5.87
CA ASP A 71 13.86 16.51 -5.94
C ASP A 71 12.83 16.66 -4.82
N GLY A 72 12.70 17.87 -4.28
CA GLY A 72 11.67 18.27 -3.32
C GLY A 72 11.91 17.85 -1.87
N PHE A 73 11.11 18.42 -0.99
CA PHE A 73 11.07 18.07 0.44
C PHE A 73 9.97 17.06 0.69
N ILE A 74 10.33 15.86 1.17
CA ILE A 74 9.39 14.80 1.45
C ILE A 74 9.17 14.68 2.95
N THR A 75 7.95 14.94 3.38
CA THR A 75 7.49 14.69 4.74
C THR A 75 6.87 13.30 4.81
N TYR A 76 7.38 12.48 5.70
CA TYR A 76 6.88 11.13 5.95
C TYR A 76 6.05 11.08 7.22
N THR A 77 4.87 10.49 7.15
CA THR A 77 3.99 10.31 8.31
C THR A 77 3.27 8.97 8.28
N THR A 78 2.78 8.52 9.42
CA THR A 78 1.87 7.37 9.48
C THR A 78 0.43 7.84 9.40
N HIS A 79 -0.50 6.95 8.98
CA HIS A 79 -1.93 7.23 9.01
C HIS A 79 -2.40 7.70 10.40
N LEU A 80 -1.84 7.12 11.45
CA LEU A 80 -2.15 7.49 12.84
C LEU A 80 -1.78 8.94 13.18
N SER A 81 -0.80 9.51 12.50
CA SER A 81 -0.29 10.85 12.75
C SER A 81 -0.76 11.90 11.73
N LEU A 82 -1.66 11.56 10.81
CA LEU A 82 -2.18 12.47 9.77
C LEU A 82 -2.76 13.76 10.37
N HIS A 83 -3.46 13.67 11.49
CA HIS A 83 -4.05 14.82 12.19
C HIS A 83 -3.05 15.93 12.55
N LYS A 84 -1.75 15.65 12.61
CA LYS A 84 -0.70 16.64 12.89
C LYS A 84 -0.32 17.48 11.67
N TYR A 85 -0.74 17.08 10.50
CA TYR A 85 -0.35 17.65 9.21
C TYR A 85 -1.53 18.25 8.45
N GLN A 86 -2.74 18.18 9.00
CA GLN A 86 -3.97 18.61 8.34
C GLN A 86 -4.04 20.10 7.98
N ASP A 87 -3.34 20.95 8.75
CA ASP A 87 -3.36 22.40 8.56
C ASP A 87 -2.22 22.90 7.63
N TYR A 88 -1.45 21.98 7.03
CA TYR A 88 -0.35 22.33 6.14
C TYR A 88 -0.72 22.14 4.67
N ASN A 89 -0.15 23.01 3.82
CA ASN A 89 -0.28 22.90 2.38
C ASN A 89 0.91 22.14 1.79
N TYR A 90 0.60 21.19 0.93
CA TYR A 90 1.57 20.39 0.17
C TYR A 90 1.29 20.51 -1.32
N ASP A 91 2.33 20.43 -2.14
CA ASP A 91 2.15 20.38 -3.60
C ASP A 91 1.58 19.03 -4.06
N LEU A 92 1.74 18.00 -3.22
CA LEU A 92 1.18 16.66 -3.42
C LEU A 92 1.03 15.94 -2.07
N VAL A 93 -0.14 15.38 -1.84
CA VAL A 93 -0.40 14.43 -0.75
C VAL A 93 -0.49 13.02 -1.34
N VAL A 94 0.32 12.10 -0.83
CA VAL A 94 0.29 10.68 -1.18
C VAL A 94 -0.17 9.88 0.04
N ILE A 95 -1.21 9.07 -0.12
CA ILE A 95 -1.73 8.19 0.93
C ILE A 95 -1.56 6.74 0.46
N ASP A 96 -0.52 6.08 0.96
CA ASP A 96 -0.23 4.68 0.63
C ASP A 96 -1.13 3.74 1.44
N GLU A 97 -1.61 2.66 0.81
CA GLU A 97 -2.60 1.72 1.35
C GLU A 97 -3.84 2.44 1.93
N ILE A 98 -4.38 3.39 1.16
CA ILE A 98 -5.50 4.25 1.56
C ILE A 98 -6.73 3.48 2.07
N HIS A 99 -6.92 2.23 1.62
CA HIS A 99 -8.01 1.35 2.05
C HIS A 99 -7.94 0.95 3.54
N LEU A 100 -6.80 1.20 4.21
CA LEU A 100 -6.60 0.90 5.63
C LEU A 100 -6.92 2.08 6.55
N LEU A 101 -7.37 3.21 6.02
CA LEU A 101 -7.77 4.35 6.84
C LEU A 101 -8.98 3.99 7.72
N SER A 102 -8.88 4.25 9.01
CA SER A 102 -10.02 4.21 9.94
C SER A 102 -10.89 5.46 9.80
N GLU A 103 -12.10 5.44 10.35
CA GLU A 103 -13.01 6.60 10.33
C GLU A 103 -12.37 7.87 10.87
N ALA A 104 -11.65 7.80 12.00
CA ALA A 104 -10.94 8.94 12.56
C ALA A 104 -9.81 9.46 11.66
N GLN A 105 -9.17 8.57 10.88
CA GLN A 105 -8.14 8.96 9.93
C GLN A 105 -8.75 9.54 8.65
N ILE A 106 -9.91 9.08 8.23
CA ILE A 106 -10.69 9.67 7.14
C ILE A 106 -11.08 11.10 7.49
N GLU A 107 -11.52 11.35 8.73
CA GLU A 107 -11.85 12.71 9.17
C GLU A 107 -10.64 13.65 9.17
N ALA A 108 -9.48 13.18 9.64
CA ALA A 108 -8.24 13.94 9.53
C ALA A 108 -7.82 14.18 8.06
N CYS A 109 -8.10 13.23 7.16
CA CYS A 109 -7.90 13.40 5.73
C CYS A 109 -8.79 14.48 5.14
N LYS A 110 -10.05 14.61 5.52
CA LYS A 110 -10.96 15.65 4.99
C LYS A 110 -10.32 17.02 5.11
N THR A 111 -9.94 17.41 6.32
CA THR A 111 -9.28 18.70 6.56
C THR A 111 -7.98 18.86 5.78
N LEU A 112 -7.17 17.80 5.71
CA LEU A 112 -5.94 17.80 4.92
C LEU A 112 -6.23 18.01 3.42
N LEU A 113 -7.25 17.35 2.88
CA LEU A 113 -7.58 17.39 1.47
C LEU A 113 -8.24 18.72 1.07
N GLU A 114 -8.99 19.37 1.96
CA GLU A 114 -9.55 20.69 1.74
C GLU A 114 -8.46 21.75 1.48
N ASN A 115 -7.28 21.56 2.02
CA ASN A 115 -6.14 22.48 1.89
C ASN A 115 -5.17 22.09 0.75
N ASN A 116 -5.43 21.00 0.02
CA ASN A 116 -4.48 20.45 -0.94
C ASN A 116 -5.16 20.03 -2.25
N ASP A 117 -4.70 20.54 -3.38
CA ASP A 117 -5.33 20.35 -4.71
C ASP A 117 -4.89 19.07 -5.43
N LYS A 118 -3.87 18.37 -4.94
CA LYS A 118 -3.31 17.19 -5.59
C LYS A 118 -3.17 16.05 -4.59
N VAL A 119 -3.97 15.02 -4.79
CA VAL A 119 -4.06 13.88 -3.88
C VAL A 119 -3.98 12.56 -4.63
N LEU A 120 -3.00 11.75 -4.25
CA LEU A 120 -2.76 10.42 -4.78
C LEU A 120 -3.04 9.37 -3.70
N GLY A 121 -4.15 8.67 -3.81
CA GLY A 121 -4.40 7.44 -3.06
C GLY A 121 -3.75 6.25 -3.75
N LEU A 122 -3.06 5.40 -3.00
CA LEU A 122 -2.48 4.15 -3.50
C LEU A 122 -3.11 2.97 -2.76
N THR A 123 -3.44 1.93 -3.49
CA THR A 123 -3.92 0.67 -2.91
C THR A 123 -3.64 -0.50 -3.86
N GLY A 124 -3.61 -1.72 -3.34
CA GLY A 124 -3.55 -2.94 -4.15
C GLY A 124 -4.77 -3.82 -3.97
N THR A 125 -5.62 -3.47 -3.01
CA THR A 125 -6.82 -4.24 -2.64
C THR A 125 -7.91 -3.27 -2.22
N LEU A 126 -8.85 -3.00 -3.12
CA LEU A 126 -9.95 -2.08 -2.85
C LEU A 126 -11.28 -2.82 -2.92
N SER A 127 -12.00 -2.88 -1.80
CA SER A 127 -13.37 -3.39 -1.78
C SER A 127 -14.36 -2.33 -2.29
N LYS A 128 -15.48 -2.76 -2.85
CA LYS A 128 -16.53 -1.82 -3.30
C LYS A 128 -17.08 -0.95 -2.17
N SER A 129 -17.17 -1.48 -0.96
CA SER A 129 -17.61 -0.71 0.20
C SER A 129 -16.60 0.37 0.58
N THR A 130 -15.31 0.04 0.61
CA THR A 130 -14.24 1.01 0.89
C THR A 130 -14.15 2.08 -0.21
N GLU A 131 -14.26 1.69 -1.48
CA GLU A 131 -14.32 2.62 -2.61
C GLU A 131 -15.47 3.62 -2.46
N SER A 132 -16.67 3.12 -2.14
CA SER A 132 -17.85 3.98 -1.88
C SER A 132 -17.62 4.94 -0.72
N THR A 133 -16.99 4.49 0.35
CA THR A 133 -16.66 5.35 1.51
C THR A 133 -15.63 6.42 1.12
N LEU A 134 -14.55 6.06 0.43
CA LEU A 134 -13.53 7.03 0.02
C LEU A 134 -14.09 8.06 -0.97
N LEU A 135 -15.00 7.66 -1.85
CA LEU A 135 -15.70 8.57 -2.75
C LEU A 135 -16.63 9.52 -1.99
N SER A 136 -17.48 8.99 -1.10
CA SER A 136 -18.46 9.82 -0.37
C SER A 136 -17.82 10.75 0.66
N GLU A 137 -16.76 10.30 1.31
CA GLU A 137 -16.15 11.03 2.43
C GLU A 137 -15.00 11.96 2.01
N LEU A 138 -14.25 11.60 0.96
CA LEU A 138 -13.04 12.31 0.52
C LEU A 138 -13.10 12.79 -0.93
N ASP A 139 -14.18 12.54 -1.65
CA ASP A 139 -14.33 12.80 -3.10
C ASP A 139 -13.18 12.17 -3.93
N LEU A 140 -12.66 11.02 -3.46
CA LEU A 140 -11.59 10.30 -4.14
C LEU A 140 -12.15 9.15 -4.97
N HIS A 141 -12.19 9.36 -6.28
CA HIS A 141 -12.56 8.32 -7.25
C HIS A 141 -11.34 7.47 -7.65
N VAL A 142 -11.59 6.28 -8.16
CA VAL A 142 -10.55 5.42 -8.73
C VAL A 142 -10.19 5.90 -10.13
N ALA A 143 -9.00 6.47 -10.27
CA ALA A 143 -8.48 6.97 -11.56
C ALA A 143 -8.07 5.82 -12.49
N ALA A 144 -7.49 4.74 -11.94
CA ALA A 144 -7.15 3.55 -12.69
C ALA A 144 -7.11 2.30 -11.80
N THR A 145 -7.42 1.16 -12.40
CA THR A 145 -7.29 -0.16 -11.76
C THR A 145 -6.43 -1.08 -12.62
N TYR A 146 -5.50 -1.78 -11.97
CA TYR A 146 -4.70 -2.82 -12.58
C TYR A 146 -4.73 -4.07 -11.70
N THR A 147 -5.47 -5.07 -12.13
CA THR A 147 -5.72 -6.28 -11.34
C THR A 147 -4.55 -7.25 -11.41
N ILE A 148 -4.50 -8.18 -10.45
CA ILE A 148 -3.53 -9.30 -10.46
C ILE A 148 -3.67 -10.13 -11.74
N GLU A 149 -4.90 -10.41 -12.14
CA GLU A 149 -5.19 -11.19 -13.36
C GLU A 149 -4.66 -10.51 -14.61
N GLN A 150 -4.89 -9.21 -14.76
CA GLN A 150 -4.32 -8.43 -15.87
C GLN A 150 -2.80 -8.49 -15.87
N ALA A 151 -2.18 -8.31 -14.69
CA ALA A 151 -0.73 -8.31 -14.56
C ALA A 151 -0.09 -9.67 -14.87
N ILE A 152 -0.76 -10.78 -14.54
CA ILE A 152 -0.34 -12.15 -14.91
C ILE A 152 -0.49 -12.35 -16.42
N ASN A 153 -1.65 -12.03 -16.98
CA ASN A 153 -1.95 -12.21 -18.40
C ASN A 153 -0.98 -11.41 -19.29
N GLU A 154 -0.53 -10.25 -18.82
CA GLU A 154 0.47 -9.42 -19.51
C GLU A 154 1.92 -9.84 -19.20
N GLY A 155 2.14 -10.83 -18.32
CA GLY A 155 3.50 -11.25 -17.93
C GLY A 155 4.28 -10.24 -17.11
N VAL A 156 3.58 -9.26 -16.49
CA VAL A 156 4.17 -8.24 -15.61
C VAL A 156 4.51 -8.80 -14.25
N ILE A 157 3.68 -9.71 -13.72
CA ILE A 157 3.95 -10.50 -12.53
C ILE A 157 3.85 -11.98 -12.85
N VAL A 158 4.58 -12.80 -12.10
CA VAL A 158 4.58 -14.26 -12.26
C VAL A 158 3.29 -14.81 -11.68
N ASP A 159 2.70 -15.79 -12.35
CA ASP A 159 1.59 -16.56 -11.80
C ASP A 159 2.00 -17.27 -10.50
N TYR A 160 1.06 -17.45 -9.60
CA TYR A 160 1.33 -18.04 -8.29
C TYR A 160 0.27 -19.10 -7.94
N GLN A 161 0.73 -20.13 -7.27
CA GLN A 161 -0.13 -21.17 -6.73
C GLN A 161 -0.19 -21.04 -5.20
N ILE A 162 -1.41 -20.96 -4.65
CA ILE A 162 -1.64 -20.98 -3.22
C ILE A 162 -1.97 -22.40 -2.78
N THR A 163 -1.08 -23.03 -2.02
CA THR A 163 -1.36 -24.30 -1.35
C THR A 163 -1.80 -24.05 0.08
N VAL A 164 -3.06 -24.32 0.39
CA VAL A 164 -3.59 -24.25 1.76
C VAL A 164 -3.38 -25.58 2.45
N ILE A 165 -2.48 -25.61 3.42
CA ILE A 165 -2.26 -26.79 4.27
C ILE A 165 -3.11 -26.62 5.54
N LYS A 166 -4.14 -27.46 5.69
CA LYS A 166 -4.89 -27.59 6.93
C LYS A 166 -4.04 -28.39 7.91
N VAL A 167 -3.54 -27.75 8.96
CA VAL A 167 -2.90 -28.44 10.07
C VAL A 167 -3.99 -28.70 11.12
N PRO A 168 -4.36 -29.98 11.39
CA PRO A 168 -5.27 -30.27 12.50
C PRO A 168 -4.57 -29.85 13.79
N LEU A 169 -5.18 -28.91 14.50
CA LEU A 169 -4.82 -28.62 15.89
C LEU A 169 -5.54 -29.69 16.71
N ASP A 170 -4.78 -30.53 17.40
CA ASP A 170 -5.36 -31.51 18.33
C ASP A 170 -6.26 -30.78 19.33
N ASN A 171 -7.48 -31.30 19.53
CA ASN A 171 -8.49 -30.76 20.43
C ASN A 171 -7.95 -30.76 21.87
N ILE A 172 -7.24 -29.72 22.26
CA ILE A 172 -6.80 -29.51 23.63
C ILE A 172 -7.83 -28.59 24.31
N THR A 173 -8.59 -29.17 25.24
CA THR A 173 -9.60 -28.49 26.04
C THR A 173 -9.04 -27.27 26.78
N VAL A 174 -9.71 -26.15 26.64
CA VAL A 174 -9.32 -24.78 27.06
C VAL A 174 -9.47 -24.58 28.57
N ASN A 175 -8.77 -25.31 29.44
CA ASN A 175 -8.89 -25.11 30.89
C ASN A 175 -7.69 -24.49 31.59
N ASP A 176 -6.60 -24.11 30.87
CA ASP A 176 -5.40 -23.53 31.49
C ASP A 176 -4.85 -22.35 30.67
N TYR A 177 -5.46 -21.19 30.85
CA TYR A 177 -5.36 -20.07 29.91
C TYR A 177 -3.98 -19.38 29.80
N LYS A 178 -3.03 -19.53 30.71
CA LYS A 178 -1.72 -18.85 30.65
C LYS A 178 -0.53 -19.75 30.26
N GLY A 179 -0.53 -21.02 30.61
CA GLY A 179 0.56 -21.95 30.33
C GLY A 179 0.49 -22.58 28.94
N LYS A 180 -0.70 -22.97 28.49
CA LYS A 180 -0.94 -23.65 27.21
C LYS A 180 -0.76 -22.75 25.99
N LYS A 181 -1.11 -21.47 26.05
CA LYS A 181 -0.88 -20.52 24.94
C LYS A 181 0.59 -20.46 24.51
N ARG A 182 1.55 -20.58 25.42
CA ARG A 182 2.98 -20.63 25.09
C ARG A 182 3.38 -21.93 24.41
N THR A 183 2.77 -23.04 24.79
CA THR A 183 3.09 -24.37 24.23
C THR A 183 2.52 -24.53 22.83
N GLU A 184 1.27 -24.12 22.59
CA GLU A 184 0.63 -24.13 21.28
C GLU A 184 1.34 -23.23 20.28
N LYS A 185 1.70 -21.99 20.67
CA LYS A 185 2.46 -21.09 19.82
C LYS A 185 3.84 -21.66 19.46
N LYS A 186 4.52 -22.32 20.41
CA LYS A 186 5.82 -22.97 20.15
C LYS A 186 5.69 -24.19 19.23
N GLN A 187 4.63 -24.97 19.33
CA GLN A 187 4.36 -26.11 18.43
C GLN A 187 3.97 -25.62 17.03
N PHE A 188 3.12 -24.59 16.92
CA PHE A 188 2.76 -23.97 15.66
C PHE A 188 4.00 -23.39 14.96
N ASP A 189 4.83 -22.63 15.66
CA ASP A 189 6.07 -22.07 15.13
C ASP A 189 7.07 -23.16 14.70
N LYS A 190 7.16 -24.28 15.43
CA LYS A 190 7.97 -25.46 15.04
C LYS A 190 7.43 -26.13 13.78
N SER A 191 6.10 -26.25 13.63
CA SER A 191 5.46 -26.85 12.47
C SER A 191 5.67 -26.00 11.22
N ILE A 192 5.50 -24.68 11.32
CA ILE A 192 5.77 -23.72 10.24
C ILE A 192 7.24 -23.74 9.82
N ARG A 193 8.19 -23.79 10.77
CA ARG A 193 9.62 -23.91 10.46
C ARG A 193 9.98 -25.22 9.77
N LYS A 194 9.31 -26.32 10.12
CA LYS A 194 9.50 -27.64 9.49
C LYS A 194 8.98 -27.68 8.06
N ILE A 195 7.83 -27.01 7.82
CA ILE A 195 7.24 -26.84 6.47
C ILE A 195 8.17 -25.99 5.60
N ARG A 196 8.64 -24.84 6.10
CA ARG A 196 9.58 -23.97 5.37
C ARG A 196 10.88 -24.68 4.98
N ARG A 197 11.43 -25.57 5.85
CA ARG A 197 12.64 -26.34 5.55
C ARG A 197 12.44 -27.45 4.52
N LYS A 198 11.22 -28.00 4.36
CA LYS A 198 10.93 -29.04 3.37
C LYS A 198 10.71 -28.51 1.95
N HIS A 199 10.37 -27.25 1.78
CA HIS A 199 10.02 -26.63 0.48
C HIS A 199 11.04 -25.61 -0.02
N TYR A 200 12.17 -25.45 0.64
CA TYR A 200 13.32 -24.71 0.12
C TYR A 200 14.30 -25.72 -0.50
N VAL A 201 14.12 -26.00 -1.78
CA VAL A 201 15.16 -26.55 -2.65
C VAL A 201 15.70 -25.36 -3.43
N PRO A 202 17.03 -25.14 -3.48
CA PRO A 202 17.66 -24.01 -4.14
C PRO A 202 17.45 -24.00 -5.64
#